data_428e31e125b02d6b1f5d16c8fddbbb5c
#
_entry.id   428e31e125b02d6b1f5d16c8fddbbb5c
#
_cell.length_a   1.000
_cell.length_b   1.000
_cell.length_c   1.000
_cell.angle_alpha   90.00
_cell.angle_beta   90.00
_cell.angle_gamma   90.00
#
_symmetry.space_group_name_H-M   'P 1'
#
loop_
_entity.id
_entity.type
_entity.pdbx_description
1 polymer ?
#
loop_
_entity_poly.entity_id
_entity_poly.type
_entity_poly.pdbx_seq_one_letter_code
_entity_poly.pdbx_strand_id
1 'polypeptide(L)'
;AWSKLYHRDLFKDLRFPIGKLSEDYYIMFRIFDRAQTISYVDTACYNYLQRENSITRSVKINHDHEYAAKEQMDYLDKKHPELKTVGHVAYASSALTVYDFYLKNNVLCPEDKIKHFKHVINENMEYIKGATFLSVSKRIQFKLFCLNPMLYNVVFKMYRQIKRI
;
A
#
# COMPACT_ATOMS: atom_id res chain seq x y z
N ALA A 1 -3.08 5.85 11.34
CA ALA A 1 -3.08 5.96 12.79
C ALA A 1 -4.34 6.63 13.36
N TRP A 2 -5.01 7.48 12.58
CA TRP A 2 -6.25 8.16 12.97
C TRP A 2 -7.43 7.16 13.18
N SER A 3 -8.52 7.61 13.79
CA SER A 3 -9.73 6.83 14.17
C SER A 3 -9.48 5.62 15.07
N LYS A 4 -8.41 5.63 15.88
CA LYS A 4 -8.06 4.55 16.80
C LYS A 4 -7.59 5.09 18.13
N LEU A 5 -7.87 4.35 19.19
CA LEU A 5 -7.28 4.56 20.51
C LEU A 5 -6.26 3.46 20.78
N TYR A 6 -5.16 3.82 21.40
CA TYR A 6 -4.05 2.91 21.65
C TYR A 6 -3.66 2.96 23.13
N HIS A 7 -3.36 1.81 23.71
CA HIS A 7 -2.68 1.79 24.98
C HIS A 7 -1.26 2.34 24.81
N ARG A 8 -0.82 3.25 25.68
CA ARG A 8 0.46 3.96 25.57
C ARG A 8 1.67 3.03 25.53
N ASP A 9 1.58 1.87 26.20
CA ASP A 9 2.69 0.91 26.30
C ASP A 9 3.03 0.25 24.95
N LEU A 10 2.11 0.27 23.98
CA LEU A 10 2.38 -0.18 22.62
C LEU A 10 3.47 0.67 21.93
N PHE A 11 3.70 1.89 22.41
CA PHE A 11 4.66 2.85 21.87
C PHE A 11 5.94 3.00 22.72
N LYS A 12 6.23 2.11 23.68
CA LYS A 12 7.42 2.24 24.54
C LYS A 12 8.71 2.48 23.74
N ASP A 13 8.90 1.68 22.70
CA ASP A 13 10.08 1.68 21.81
C ASP A 13 9.73 1.85 20.32
N LEU A 14 8.45 2.06 20.00
CA LEU A 14 8.00 2.37 18.65
C LEU A 14 7.77 3.87 18.49
N ARG A 15 8.25 4.43 17.39
CA ARG A 15 8.00 5.83 17.02
C ARG A 15 7.66 5.90 15.54
N PHE A 16 6.84 6.87 15.19
CA PHE A 16 6.59 7.21 13.80
C PHE A 16 7.89 7.72 13.17
N PRO A 17 8.28 7.23 11.98
CA PRO A 17 9.49 7.68 11.32
C PRO A 17 9.35 9.14 10.90
N ILE A 18 10.36 9.96 11.27
CA ILE A 18 10.38 11.39 10.96
C ILE A 18 10.66 11.59 9.46
N GLY A 19 9.93 12.50 8.82
CA GLY A 19 10.15 12.88 7.43
C GLY A 19 9.64 11.88 6.39
N LYS A 20 8.97 10.81 6.81
CA LYS A 20 8.37 9.83 5.91
C LYS A 20 6.92 10.16 5.57
N LEU A 21 6.53 9.93 4.33
CA LEU A 21 5.13 9.84 3.93
C LEU A 21 4.61 8.43 4.24
N SER A 22 3.30 8.28 4.52
CA SER A 22 2.73 6.99 4.99
C SER A 22 3.41 6.45 6.25
N GLU A 23 3.74 7.34 7.19
CA GLU A 23 4.45 7.05 8.43
C GLU A 23 3.75 6.01 9.31
N ASP A 24 2.43 5.96 9.22
CA ASP A 24 1.61 4.97 9.91
C ASP A 24 1.82 3.57 9.34
N TYR A 25 2.00 3.42 8.04
CA TYR A 25 2.25 2.12 7.42
C TYR A 25 3.54 1.46 7.95
N TYR A 26 4.56 2.25 8.29
CA TYR A 26 5.82 1.73 8.84
C TYR A 26 5.68 1.07 10.22
N ILE A 27 4.68 1.45 11.02
CA ILE A 27 4.60 0.99 12.41
C ILE A 27 3.31 0.26 12.77
N MET A 28 2.21 0.45 12.03
CA MET A 28 0.90 -0.08 12.43
C MET A 28 0.87 -1.60 12.53
N PHE A 29 1.54 -2.32 11.64
CA PHE A 29 1.62 -3.77 11.72
C PHE A 29 2.35 -4.25 13.00
N ARG A 30 3.36 -3.51 13.46
CA ARG A 30 4.10 -3.81 14.72
C ARG A 30 3.24 -3.51 15.94
N ILE A 31 2.41 -2.46 15.88
CA ILE A 31 1.48 -2.11 16.94
C ILE A 31 0.39 -3.19 17.06
N PHE A 32 -0.17 -3.64 15.94
CA PHE A 32 -1.16 -4.72 15.94
C PHE A 32 -0.58 -6.04 16.44
N ASP A 33 0.65 -6.36 16.06
CA ASP A 33 1.36 -7.56 16.55
C ASP A 33 1.58 -7.56 18.07
N ARG A 34 1.76 -6.37 18.67
CA ARG A 34 1.92 -6.22 20.14
C ARG A 34 0.63 -6.18 20.91
N ALA A 35 -0.48 -5.89 20.24
CA ALA A 35 -1.76 -5.73 20.89
C ALA A 35 -2.33 -7.10 21.31
N GLN A 36 -2.54 -7.28 22.61
CA GLN A 36 -3.18 -8.49 23.15
C GLN A 36 -4.68 -8.54 22.83
N THR A 37 -5.31 -7.38 22.70
CA THR A 37 -6.73 -7.26 22.38
C THR A 37 -6.95 -6.12 21.41
N ILE A 38 -7.77 -6.38 20.40
CA ILE A 38 -8.22 -5.38 19.42
C ILE A 38 -9.75 -5.39 19.44
N SER A 39 -10.36 -4.24 19.71
CA SER A 39 -11.81 -4.09 19.73
C SER A 39 -12.26 -3.17 18.60
N TYR A 40 -13.38 -3.50 17.98
CA TYR A 40 -14.04 -2.69 16.98
C TYR A 40 -15.28 -2.01 17.57
N VAL A 41 -15.46 -0.73 17.28
CA VAL A 41 -16.65 0.05 17.68
C VAL A 41 -17.31 0.55 16.40
N ASP A 42 -18.55 0.13 16.16
CA ASP A 42 -19.36 0.55 15.02
C ASP A 42 -20.11 1.85 15.32
N THR A 43 -19.36 2.89 15.65
CA THR A 43 -19.89 4.24 15.90
C THR A 43 -18.96 5.25 15.26
N ALA A 44 -19.52 6.22 14.54
CA ALA A 44 -18.76 7.28 13.89
C ALA A 44 -18.25 8.28 14.96
N CYS A 45 -17.06 8.03 15.50
CA CYS A 45 -16.43 8.85 16.52
C CYS A 45 -15.38 9.84 15.97
N TYR A 46 -15.14 9.85 14.66
CA TYR A 46 -14.09 10.67 14.05
C TYR A 46 -14.56 11.35 12.77
N ASN A 47 -14.44 12.68 12.70
CA ASN A 47 -14.71 13.46 11.51
C ASN A 47 -13.41 13.73 10.74
N TYR A 48 -13.26 13.13 9.56
CA TYR A 48 -12.11 13.35 8.69
C TYR A 48 -12.33 14.57 7.79
N LEU A 49 -11.76 15.71 8.18
CA LEU A 49 -11.84 16.95 7.39
C LEU A 49 -10.85 16.90 6.21
N GLN A 50 -11.38 16.85 5.01
CA GLN A 50 -10.57 16.93 3.78
C GLN A 50 -10.26 18.39 3.44
N ARG A 51 -8.97 18.73 3.46
CA ARG A 51 -8.47 20.07 3.09
C ARG A 51 -7.87 20.05 1.70
N GLU A 52 -8.01 21.15 0.93
CA GLU A 52 -7.47 21.24 -0.43
C GLU A 52 -5.95 21.04 -0.48
N ASN A 53 -5.21 21.56 0.51
CA ASN A 53 -3.75 21.49 0.60
C ASN A 53 -3.27 20.31 1.49
N SER A 54 -4.02 19.22 1.59
CA SER A 54 -3.58 18.07 2.38
C SER A 54 -2.42 17.32 1.69
N ILE A 55 -1.58 16.67 2.49
CA ILE A 55 -0.44 15.85 2.01
C ILE A 55 -0.92 14.80 1.00
N THR A 56 -2.11 14.24 1.19
CA THR A 56 -2.71 13.21 0.31
C THR A 56 -3.09 13.75 -1.07
N ARG A 57 -3.20 15.07 -1.23
CA ARG A 57 -3.47 15.75 -2.51
C ARG A 57 -2.21 16.37 -3.14
N SER A 58 -1.05 16.21 -2.52
CA SER A 58 0.21 16.71 -3.08
C SER A 58 0.59 15.92 -4.35
N VAL A 59 1.21 16.61 -5.31
CA VAL A 59 1.73 15.98 -6.56
C VAL A 59 2.96 15.12 -6.28
N LYS A 60 3.49 15.14 -5.06
CA LYS A 60 4.69 14.37 -4.69
C LYS A 60 4.40 12.87 -4.76
N ILE A 61 5.22 12.17 -5.55
CA ILE A 61 5.15 10.71 -5.64
C ILE A 61 5.60 10.10 -4.32
N ASN A 62 4.72 9.32 -3.69
CA ASN A 62 4.97 8.73 -2.38
C ASN A 62 5.62 7.34 -2.52
N HIS A 63 6.96 7.32 -2.62
CA HIS A 63 7.74 6.07 -2.61
C HIS A 63 7.81 5.42 -1.23
N ASP A 64 7.62 6.17 -0.14
CA ASP A 64 7.65 5.62 1.21
C ASP A 64 6.55 4.58 1.43
N HIS A 65 5.47 4.63 0.64
CA HIS A 65 4.41 3.62 0.67
C HIS A 65 4.91 2.23 0.30
N GLU A 66 5.75 2.13 -0.72
CA GLU A 66 6.39 0.87 -1.15
C GLU A 66 7.44 0.41 -0.14
N TYR A 67 8.27 1.32 0.36
CA TYR A 67 9.29 0.99 1.36
C TYR A 67 8.68 0.46 2.66
N ALA A 68 7.60 1.08 3.13
CA ALA A 68 6.86 0.61 4.30
C ALA A 68 6.27 -0.79 4.09
N ALA A 69 5.73 -1.07 2.89
CA ALA A 69 5.21 -2.38 2.55
C ALA A 69 6.32 -3.45 2.49
N LYS A 70 7.51 -3.08 2.01
CA LYS A 70 8.67 -3.98 2.03
C LYS A 70 9.09 -4.32 3.46
N GLU A 71 9.16 -3.32 4.36
CA GLU A 71 9.45 -3.58 5.78
C GLU A 71 8.39 -4.47 6.44
N GLN A 72 7.12 -4.27 6.11
CA GLN A 72 6.04 -5.14 6.61
C GLN A 72 6.22 -6.57 6.10
N MET A 73 6.49 -6.77 4.81
CA MET A 73 6.73 -8.09 4.23
C MET A 73 7.88 -8.80 4.94
N ASP A 74 9.05 -8.13 5.08
CA ASP A 74 10.22 -8.71 5.74
C ASP A 74 9.96 -9.05 7.22
N TYR A 75 9.15 -8.25 7.88
CA TYR A 75 8.73 -8.50 9.26
C TYR A 75 7.85 -9.74 9.37
N LEU A 76 6.85 -9.85 8.48
CA LEU A 76 5.93 -11.00 8.46
C LEU A 76 6.67 -12.28 8.09
N ASP A 77 7.54 -12.26 7.09
CA ASP A 77 8.35 -13.42 6.71
C ASP A 77 9.15 -13.99 7.88
N LYS A 78 9.67 -13.10 8.74
CA LYS A 78 10.50 -13.47 9.88
C LYS A 78 9.70 -13.92 11.10
N LYS A 79 8.59 -13.23 11.40
CA LYS A 79 7.84 -13.43 12.66
C LYS A 79 6.55 -14.20 12.51
N HIS A 80 5.91 -14.11 11.35
CA HIS A 80 4.58 -14.65 11.05
C HIS A 80 4.56 -15.34 9.71
N PRO A 81 5.28 -16.46 9.53
CA PRO A 81 5.35 -17.19 8.25
C PRO A 81 3.98 -17.58 7.69
N GLU A 82 2.98 -17.76 8.55
CA GLU A 82 1.58 -18.04 8.20
C GLU A 82 0.92 -16.84 7.49
N LEU A 83 1.44 -15.62 7.67
CA LEU A 83 0.99 -14.38 7.01
C LEU A 83 1.86 -13.98 5.82
N LYS A 84 2.83 -14.81 5.44
CA LYS A 84 3.78 -14.52 4.35
C LYS A 84 3.06 -14.07 3.07
N THR A 85 2.05 -14.79 2.64
CA THR A 85 1.26 -14.43 1.45
C THR A 85 0.67 -13.02 1.54
N VAL A 86 0.21 -12.61 2.73
CA VAL A 86 -0.34 -11.28 2.95
C VAL A 86 0.73 -10.21 2.75
N GLY A 87 1.92 -10.39 3.34
CA GLY A 87 3.05 -9.47 3.21
C GLY A 87 3.50 -9.30 1.77
N HIS A 88 3.71 -10.40 1.06
CA HIS A 88 4.13 -10.40 -0.34
C HIS A 88 3.10 -9.74 -1.28
N VAL A 89 1.83 -10.02 -1.10
CA VAL A 89 0.75 -9.37 -1.88
C VAL A 89 0.64 -7.88 -1.56
N ALA A 90 0.82 -7.49 -0.30
CA ALA A 90 0.82 -6.09 0.12
C ALA A 90 1.99 -5.32 -0.53
N TYR A 91 3.20 -5.90 -0.54
CA TYR A 91 4.36 -5.30 -1.18
C TYR A 91 4.17 -5.13 -2.69
N ALA A 92 3.73 -6.16 -3.40
CA ALA A 92 3.41 -6.07 -4.83
C ALA A 92 2.30 -5.03 -5.10
N SER A 93 1.28 -4.98 -4.24
CA SER A 93 0.19 -3.99 -4.35
C SER A 93 0.68 -2.57 -4.15
N SER A 94 1.63 -2.36 -3.24
CA SER A 94 2.22 -1.04 -2.97
C SER A 94 3.08 -0.57 -4.14
N ALA A 95 3.86 -1.43 -4.78
CA ALA A 95 4.62 -1.11 -5.99
C ALA A 95 3.68 -0.61 -7.11
N LEU A 96 2.57 -1.31 -7.37
CA LEU A 96 1.57 -0.87 -8.34
C LEU A 96 0.88 0.43 -7.91
N THR A 97 0.61 0.63 -6.62
CA THR A 97 0.01 1.85 -6.08
C THR A 97 0.93 3.06 -6.29
N VAL A 98 2.24 2.91 -6.10
CA VAL A 98 3.22 3.99 -6.38
C VAL A 98 3.22 4.32 -7.88
N TYR A 99 3.15 3.32 -8.75
CA TYR A 99 2.99 3.57 -10.19
C TYR A 99 1.68 4.34 -10.50
N ASP A 100 0.57 3.96 -9.86
CA ASP A 100 -0.70 4.66 -10.00
C ASP A 100 -0.63 6.13 -9.54
N PHE A 101 0.25 6.49 -8.58
CA PHE A 101 0.49 7.88 -8.20
C PHE A 101 1.10 8.68 -9.36
N TYR A 102 2.03 8.11 -10.14
CA TYR A 102 2.53 8.76 -11.35
C TYR A 102 1.40 9.04 -12.34
N LEU A 103 0.53 8.06 -12.58
CA LEU A 103 -0.60 8.21 -13.51
C LEU A 103 -1.63 9.23 -13.02
N LYS A 104 -1.95 9.21 -11.72
CA LYS A 104 -2.93 10.14 -11.11
C LYS A 104 -2.49 11.58 -11.20
N ASN A 105 -1.19 11.82 -11.04
CA ASN A 105 -0.61 13.16 -11.06
C ASN A 105 -0.15 13.61 -12.46
N ASN A 106 -0.39 12.81 -13.50
CA ASN A 106 0.09 13.03 -14.87
C ASN A 106 1.63 13.26 -14.94
N VAL A 107 2.37 12.56 -14.08
CA VAL A 107 3.83 12.58 -14.06
C VAL A 107 4.35 11.37 -14.82
N LEU A 108 5.34 11.57 -15.68
CA LEU A 108 5.99 10.46 -16.38
C LEU A 108 6.77 9.61 -15.39
N CYS A 109 6.45 8.32 -15.31
CA CYS A 109 7.22 7.39 -14.50
C CYS A 109 8.55 7.05 -15.22
N PRO A 110 9.72 7.21 -14.56
CA PRO A 110 11.00 6.83 -15.12
C PRO A 110 11.06 5.34 -15.49
N GLU A 111 11.79 5.01 -16.56
CA GLU A 111 11.84 3.64 -17.10
C GLU A 111 12.44 2.65 -16.10
N ASP A 112 13.48 3.06 -15.37
CA ASP A 112 14.08 2.26 -14.31
C ASP A 112 13.08 1.92 -13.20
N LYS A 113 12.19 2.85 -12.85
CA LYS A 113 11.11 2.64 -11.87
C LYS A 113 10.05 1.66 -12.40
N ILE A 114 9.69 1.78 -13.68
CA ILE A 114 8.76 0.82 -14.30
C ILE A 114 9.37 -0.60 -14.27
N LYS A 115 10.64 -0.75 -14.61
CA LYS A 115 11.36 -2.01 -14.52
C LYS A 115 11.38 -2.56 -13.09
N HIS A 116 11.66 -1.70 -12.12
CA HIS A 116 11.64 -2.06 -10.70
C HIS A 116 10.25 -2.56 -10.26
N PHE A 117 9.18 -1.83 -10.54
CA PHE A 117 7.82 -2.24 -10.14
C PHE A 117 7.40 -3.55 -10.81
N LYS A 118 7.75 -3.75 -12.08
CA LYS A 118 7.52 -5.04 -12.76
C LYS A 118 8.29 -6.17 -12.10
N HIS A 119 9.53 -5.94 -11.72
CA HIS A 119 10.35 -6.93 -11.02
C HIS A 119 9.70 -7.32 -9.69
N VAL A 120 9.35 -6.32 -8.85
CA VAL A 120 8.68 -6.56 -7.56
C VAL A 120 7.41 -7.39 -7.73
N ILE A 121 6.56 -7.07 -8.71
CA ILE A 121 5.32 -7.80 -8.93
C ILE A 121 5.60 -9.24 -9.41
N ASN A 122 6.57 -9.43 -10.31
CA ASN A 122 6.91 -10.76 -10.85
C ASN A 122 7.50 -11.67 -9.76
N GLU A 123 8.39 -11.18 -8.93
CA GLU A 123 8.95 -11.92 -7.79
C GLU A 123 7.88 -12.39 -6.79
N ASN A 124 6.77 -11.65 -6.71
CA ASN A 124 5.66 -11.97 -5.81
C ASN A 124 4.48 -12.66 -6.52
N MET A 125 4.64 -13.06 -7.78
CA MET A 125 3.54 -13.55 -8.60
C MET A 125 2.92 -14.85 -8.08
N GLU A 126 3.69 -15.73 -7.47
CA GLU A 126 3.17 -16.97 -6.88
C GLU A 126 2.24 -16.69 -5.71
N TYR A 127 2.62 -15.76 -4.83
CA TYR A 127 1.76 -15.32 -3.73
C TYR A 127 0.50 -14.65 -4.23
N ILE A 128 0.60 -13.82 -5.30
CA ILE A 128 -0.55 -13.17 -5.94
C ILE A 128 -1.54 -14.22 -6.48
N LYS A 129 -1.04 -15.29 -7.10
CA LYS A 129 -1.87 -16.39 -7.62
C LYS A 129 -2.54 -17.18 -6.49
N GLY A 130 -1.82 -17.47 -5.42
CA GLY A 130 -2.31 -18.24 -4.27
C GLY A 130 -3.24 -17.48 -3.32
N ALA A 131 -3.25 -16.14 -3.35
CA ALA A 131 -3.99 -15.31 -2.40
C ALA A 131 -5.51 -15.37 -2.61
N THR A 132 -6.25 -16.17 -1.86
CA THR A 132 -7.71 -16.31 -1.98
C THR A 132 -8.48 -15.03 -1.70
N PHE A 133 -7.94 -14.16 -0.84
CA PHE A 133 -8.52 -12.86 -0.47
C PHE A 133 -8.38 -11.78 -1.54
N LEU A 134 -7.57 -12.01 -2.59
CA LEU A 134 -7.32 -11.01 -3.63
C LEU A 134 -8.39 -11.07 -4.72
N SER A 135 -9.01 -9.92 -5.03
CA SER A 135 -10.04 -9.83 -6.06
C SER A 135 -9.49 -10.18 -7.47
N VAL A 136 -10.35 -10.73 -8.32
CA VAL A 136 -10.03 -11.02 -9.72
C VAL A 136 -9.55 -9.76 -10.46
N SER A 137 -10.22 -8.63 -10.22
CA SER A 137 -9.82 -7.34 -10.81
C SER A 137 -8.38 -6.96 -10.47
N LYS A 138 -7.96 -7.13 -9.21
CA LYS A 138 -6.59 -6.80 -8.80
C LYS A 138 -5.57 -7.76 -9.43
N ARG A 139 -5.89 -9.04 -9.57
CA ARG A 139 -5.04 -10.02 -10.29
C ARG A 139 -4.85 -9.64 -11.76
N ILE A 140 -5.94 -9.19 -12.42
CA ILE A 140 -5.88 -8.70 -13.80
C ILE A 140 -4.99 -7.46 -13.90
N GLN A 141 -5.09 -6.51 -12.96
CA GLN A 141 -4.25 -5.33 -12.92
C GLN A 141 -2.76 -5.68 -12.87
N PHE A 142 -2.35 -6.59 -12.00
CA PHE A 142 -0.96 -7.05 -11.93
C PHE A 142 -0.47 -7.66 -13.25
N LYS A 143 -1.25 -8.59 -13.80
CA LYS A 143 -0.91 -9.24 -15.07
C LYS A 143 -0.79 -8.23 -16.21
N LEU A 144 -1.76 -7.33 -16.32
CA LEU A 144 -1.79 -6.32 -17.36
C LEU A 144 -0.59 -5.37 -17.27
N PHE A 145 -0.25 -4.91 -16.06
CA PHE A 145 0.90 -4.04 -15.84
C PHE A 145 2.21 -4.75 -16.20
N CYS A 146 2.40 -5.99 -15.76
CA CYS A 146 3.60 -6.76 -16.08
C CYS A 146 3.73 -7.04 -17.59
N LEU A 147 2.61 -7.34 -18.26
CA LEU A 147 2.60 -7.60 -19.69
C LEU A 147 2.90 -6.32 -20.49
N ASN A 148 2.09 -5.28 -20.28
CA ASN A 148 2.21 -4.02 -21.01
C ASN A 148 1.77 -2.82 -20.16
N PRO A 149 2.72 -2.04 -19.59
CA PRO A 149 2.41 -0.84 -18.81
C PRO A 149 1.64 0.23 -19.60
N MET A 150 1.86 0.36 -20.92
CA MET A 150 1.12 1.34 -21.72
C MET A 150 -0.36 0.96 -21.83
N LEU A 151 -0.66 -0.31 -22.05
CA LEU A 151 -2.05 -0.79 -22.06
C LEU A 151 -2.68 -0.64 -20.67
N TYR A 152 -1.93 -0.93 -19.61
CA TYR A 152 -2.37 -0.66 -18.25
C TYR A 152 -2.76 0.81 -18.05
N ASN A 153 -1.96 1.76 -18.53
CA ASN A 153 -2.22 3.19 -18.43
C ASN A 153 -3.54 3.59 -19.10
N VAL A 154 -3.81 3.04 -20.29
CA VAL A 154 -5.07 3.30 -21.02
C VAL A 154 -6.26 2.80 -20.20
N VAL A 155 -6.21 1.55 -19.75
CA VAL A 155 -7.28 0.94 -18.96
C VAL A 155 -7.49 1.69 -17.63
N PHE A 156 -6.41 2.09 -16.96
CA PHE A 156 -6.48 2.86 -15.72
C PHE A 156 -7.16 4.22 -15.93
N LYS A 157 -6.80 4.95 -16.98
CA LYS A 157 -7.42 6.25 -17.32
C LYS A 157 -8.90 6.09 -17.65
N MET A 158 -9.27 5.11 -18.46
CA MET A 158 -10.67 4.81 -18.75
C MET A 158 -11.48 4.49 -17.49
N TYR A 159 -10.95 3.64 -16.63
CA TYR A 159 -11.60 3.29 -15.37
C TYR A 159 -11.85 4.51 -14.46
N ARG A 160 -10.88 5.43 -14.39
CA ARG A 160 -11.03 6.68 -13.63
C ARG A 160 -12.12 7.59 -14.21
N GLN A 161 -12.21 7.70 -15.53
CA GLN A 161 -13.26 8.49 -16.19
C GLN A 161 -14.66 7.94 -15.89
N ILE A 162 -14.83 6.62 -15.94
CA ILE A 162 -16.13 5.97 -15.66
C ILE A 162 -16.54 6.19 -14.20
N LYS A 163 -15.61 6.09 -13.25
CA LYS A 163 -15.91 6.30 -11.82
C LYS A 163 -15.97 7.77 -11.40
N ARG A 164 -15.66 8.72 -12.28
CA ARG A 164 -15.55 10.16 -11.97
C ARG A 164 -14.66 10.45 -10.73
N ILE A 165 -13.61 9.65 -10.54
CA ILE A 165 -12.66 9.76 -9.43
C ILE A 165 -11.40 10.50 -9.87
#